data_062a9e787eaab8a58224246fda81809b
#
_entry.id   062a9e787eaab8a58224246fda81809b
#
_cell.length_a   1.000
_cell.length_b   1.000
_cell.length_c   1.000
_cell.angle_alpha   90.00
_cell.angle_beta   90.00
_cell.angle_gamma   90.00
#
_symmetry.space_group_name_H-M   'P 1'
#
loop_
_entity.id
_entity.type
_entity.pdbx_description
1 polymer ?
#
loop_
_entity_poly.entity_id
_entity_poly.type
_entity_poly.pdbx_seq_one_letter_code
_entity_poly.pdbx_strand_id
1 'polypeptide(L)'
;MSNISLYCLPYSGGSAAMFYKWRSVLSDNITLRPLEPAGRGTRIRQPLCLTMVDAVAALYHPFVKHYTGGDYAIFGHSLGGIMAFELVHYILDHGHDMPCALFFSGCRPPDRASHEVILHTLPDQAFMEEIVKLGGTPVDVFRNKELMTIFTPIIKNDYRLYEQYVFQAKARTLTCPIVLFHGDADNLVMQDELLAWEKFTTRKTRTIIFPAADHFFVDKHFEQVVGYVNQTIESLEIVG
;
A
#
# COMPACT_ATOMS: atom_id res chain seq x y z
N MET A 1 18.33 5.32 20.18
CA MET A 1 17.22 4.70 19.44
C MET A 1 17.70 4.42 18.03
N SER A 2 17.49 3.21 17.52
CA SER A 2 17.82 2.87 16.13
C SER A 2 16.91 3.66 15.21
N ASN A 3 17.46 4.16 14.09
CA ASN A 3 16.66 4.86 13.10
C ASN A 3 15.97 3.82 12.18
N ILE A 4 14.64 3.79 12.20
CA ILE A 4 13.81 2.84 11.44
C ILE A 4 13.37 3.49 10.12
N SER A 5 13.59 2.80 9.01
CA SER A 5 13.09 3.24 7.70
C SER A 5 11.66 2.76 7.47
N LEU A 6 10.71 3.69 7.32
CA LEU A 6 9.31 3.39 6.97
C LEU A 6 9.10 3.54 5.46
N TYR A 7 9.01 2.41 4.75
CA TYR A 7 8.68 2.38 3.34
C TYR A 7 7.15 2.42 3.14
N CYS A 8 6.65 3.31 2.28
CA CYS A 8 5.23 3.49 2.07
C CYS A 8 4.84 3.32 0.60
N LEU A 9 3.74 2.62 0.35
CA LEU A 9 3.20 2.28 -0.97
C LEU A 9 1.78 2.83 -1.13
N PRO A 10 1.50 3.61 -2.20
CA PRO A 10 0.22 4.26 -2.40
C PRO A 10 -0.85 3.32 -2.95
N TYR A 11 -2.12 3.75 -2.85
CA TYR A 11 -3.26 3.13 -3.51
C TYR A 11 -3.25 3.35 -5.04
N SER A 12 -4.18 2.72 -5.76
CA SER A 12 -4.34 2.84 -7.21
C SER A 12 -4.47 4.30 -7.65
N GLY A 13 -3.65 4.72 -8.60
CA GLY A 13 -3.57 6.12 -9.06
C GLY A 13 -2.80 7.06 -8.12
N GLY A 14 -2.50 6.65 -6.90
CA GLY A 14 -1.71 7.43 -5.95
C GLY A 14 -0.24 7.49 -6.31
N SER A 15 0.49 8.41 -5.68
CA SER A 15 1.95 8.55 -5.79
C SER A 15 2.60 8.65 -4.42
N ALA A 16 3.92 8.51 -4.38
CA ALA A 16 4.72 8.69 -3.16
C ALA A 16 4.46 10.04 -2.47
N ALA A 17 4.03 11.05 -3.22
CA ALA A 17 3.78 12.39 -2.70
C ALA A 17 2.70 12.44 -1.61
N MET A 18 1.71 11.51 -1.63
CA MET A 18 0.64 11.46 -0.63
C MET A 18 1.19 11.30 0.80
N PHE A 19 2.34 10.66 0.94
CA PHE A 19 2.95 10.40 2.25
C PHE A 19 3.82 11.54 2.76
N TYR A 20 4.16 12.56 1.96
CA TYR A 20 5.11 13.60 2.42
C TYR A 20 4.59 14.41 3.62
N LYS A 21 3.28 14.56 3.75
CA LYS A 21 2.64 15.17 4.92
C LYS A 21 2.87 14.39 6.22
N TRP A 22 3.20 13.10 6.15
CA TRP A 22 3.46 12.25 7.32
C TRP A 22 4.72 12.67 8.09
N ARG A 23 5.69 13.32 7.40
CA ARG A 23 6.94 13.78 8.02
C ARG A 23 6.73 14.70 9.21
N SER A 24 5.64 15.46 9.24
CA SER A 24 5.34 16.39 10.34
C SER A 24 4.77 15.70 11.59
N VAL A 25 4.45 14.39 11.49
CA VAL A 25 3.78 13.65 12.57
C VAL A 25 4.56 12.38 12.97
N LEU A 26 5.46 11.91 12.12
CA LEU A 26 6.32 10.76 12.42
C LEU A 26 7.29 11.09 13.57
N SER A 27 7.53 10.11 14.45
CA SER A 27 8.54 10.21 15.50
C SER A 27 9.94 10.39 14.92
N ASP A 28 10.82 11.10 15.63
CA ASP A 28 12.17 11.50 15.16
C ASP A 28 13.07 10.31 14.79
N ASN A 29 12.82 9.12 15.36
CA ASN A 29 13.52 7.88 15.08
C ASN A 29 12.99 7.15 13.83
N ILE A 30 11.99 7.69 13.11
CA ILE A 30 11.40 7.07 11.92
C ILE A 30 11.73 7.91 10.67
N THR A 31 12.46 7.34 9.74
CA THR A 31 12.76 7.96 8.46
C THR A 31 11.75 7.52 7.39
N LEU A 32 10.94 8.45 6.90
CA LEU A 32 9.97 8.21 5.84
C LEU A 32 10.65 7.94 4.48
N ARG A 33 10.33 6.82 3.86
CA ARG A 33 10.85 6.33 2.56
C ARG A 33 9.71 5.93 1.61
N PRO A 34 8.92 6.85 1.07
CA PRO A 34 7.86 6.48 0.13
C PRO A 34 8.45 5.90 -1.14
N LEU A 35 7.89 4.78 -1.58
CA LEU A 35 8.28 4.12 -2.82
C LEU A 35 7.34 4.57 -3.94
N GLU A 36 7.91 5.17 -4.99
CA GLU A 36 7.14 5.62 -6.16
C GLU A 36 6.97 4.46 -7.14
N PRO A 37 5.73 4.06 -7.49
CA PRO A 37 5.52 3.12 -8.57
C PRO A 37 5.95 3.69 -9.93
N ALA A 38 6.31 2.83 -10.87
CA ALA A 38 6.71 3.26 -12.21
C ALA A 38 5.57 3.98 -12.96
N GLY A 39 5.93 4.89 -13.86
CA GLY A 39 4.99 5.61 -14.72
C GLY A 39 4.30 6.81 -14.07
N ARG A 40 4.73 7.24 -12.87
CA ARG A 40 4.12 8.40 -12.18
C ARG A 40 5.14 9.17 -11.33
N GLY A 41 4.76 10.35 -10.85
CA GLY A 41 5.54 11.18 -9.95
C GLY A 41 7.00 11.32 -10.40
N THR A 42 7.94 11.01 -9.53
CA THR A 42 9.38 11.06 -9.83
C THR A 42 9.81 10.03 -10.87
N ARG A 43 8.97 9.03 -11.16
CA ARG A 43 9.25 7.95 -12.14
C ARG A 43 8.35 8.02 -13.38
N ILE A 44 7.78 9.20 -13.69
CA ILE A 44 6.85 9.41 -14.82
C ILE A 44 7.40 9.00 -16.18
N ARG A 45 8.73 9.04 -16.37
CA ARG A 45 9.38 8.63 -17.62
C ARG A 45 9.59 7.12 -17.77
N GLN A 46 9.34 6.36 -16.73
CA GLN A 46 9.45 4.90 -16.78
C GLN A 46 8.13 4.32 -17.31
N PRO A 47 8.17 3.22 -18.09
CA PRO A 47 6.96 2.57 -18.53
C PRO A 47 6.17 2.01 -17.32
N LEU A 48 4.85 1.95 -17.47
CA LEU A 48 3.99 1.27 -16.50
C LEU A 48 4.32 -0.23 -16.48
N CYS A 49 4.41 -0.80 -15.28
CA CYS A 49 4.56 -2.24 -15.11
C CYS A 49 3.24 -2.94 -15.46
N LEU A 50 3.31 -4.01 -16.26
CA LEU A 50 2.11 -4.69 -16.75
C LEU A 50 1.66 -5.86 -15.87
N THR A 51 2.56 -6.36 -15.00
CA THR A 51 2.29 -7.45 -14.06
C THR A 51 2.66 -7.05 -12.65
N MET A 52 2.05 -7.69 -11.64
CA MET A 52 2.41 -7.48 -10.24
C MET A 52 3.89 -7.84 -9.99
N VAL A 53 4.39 -8.88 -10.62
CA VAL A 53 5.80 -9.31 -10.53
C VAL A 53 6.75 -8.20 -10.99
N ASP A 54 6.47 -7.60 -12.15
CA ASP A 54 7.29 -6.49 -12.66
C ASP A 54 7.19 -5.25 -11.77
N ALA A 55 6.00 -4.95 -11.24
CA ALA A 55 5.77 -3.82 -10.35
C ALA A 55 6.57 -3.97 -9.04
N VAL A 56 6.57 -5.17 -8.47
CA VAL A 56 7.33 -5.48 -7.25
C VAL A 56 8.85 -5.43 -7.51
N ALA A 57 9.32 -6.02 -8.59
CA ALA A 57 10.72 -5.94 -8.98
C ALA A 57 11.18 -4.49 -9.21
N ALA A 58 10.32 -3.66 -9.83
CA ALA A 58 10.60 -2.25 -10.03
C ALA A 58 10.61 -1.43 -8.73
N LEU A 59 9.86 -1.85 -7.68
CA LEU A 59 9.85 -1.24 -6.36
C LEU A 59 11.05 -1.69 -5.49
N TYR A 60 11.55 -2.89 -5.73
CA TYR A 60 12.72 -3.40 -5.02
C TYR A 60 13.99 -2.56 -5.28
N HIS A 61 14.20 -2.04 -6.49
CA HIS A 61 15.36 -1.20 -6.80
C HIS A 61 15.47 0.06 -5.91
N PRO A 62 14.44 0.91 -5.77
CA PRO A 62 14.50 2.05 -4.85
C PRO A 62 14.55 1.61 -3.38
N PHE A 63 13.98 0.46 -3.00
CA PHE A 63 14.15 -0.10 -1.67
C PHE A 63 15.64 -0.35 -1.38
N VAL A 64 16.34 -1.14 -2.19
CA VAL A 64 17.76 -1.48 -2.00
C VAL A 64 18.64 -0.24 -1.99
N LYS A 65 18.34 0.73 -2.86
CA LYS A 65 19.11 1.99 -2.90
C LYS A 65 19.12 2.74 -1.55
N HIS A 66 18.07 2.59 -0.76
CA HIS A 66 17.92 3.27 0.53
C HIS A 66 18.10 2.34 1.74
N TYR A 67 18.13 1.04 1.52
CA TYR A 67 18.34 0.05 2.57
C TYR A 67 19.84 -0.15 2.78
N THR A 68 20.35 0.32 3.92
CA THR A 68 21.75 0.22 4.30
C THR A 68 21.99 -0.79 5.42
N GLY A 69 21.04 -1.69 5.62
CA GLY A 69 20.95 -2.52 6.83
C GLY A 69 20.15 -1.83 7.94
N GLY A 70 19.79 -2.56 8.98
CA GLY A 70 19.00 -2.06 10.11
C GLY A 70 17.51 -2.25 9.95
N ASP A 71 16.78 -1.79 10.97
CA ASP A 71 15.34 -2.02 11.06
C ASP A 71 14.55 -1.20 10.04
N TYR A 72 13.53 -1.83 9.48
CA TYR A 72 12.59 -1.17 8.59
C TYR A 72 11.18 -1.71 8.77
N ALA A 73 10.21 -0.90 8.40
CA ALA A 73 8.80 -1.27 8.32
C ALA A 73 8.24 -0.93 6.93
N ILE A 74 7.16 -1.61 6.54
CA ILE A 74 6.48 -1.32 5.28
C ILE A 74 5.01 -1.02 5.55
N PHE A 75 4.52 0.07 4.97
CA PHE A 75 3.12 0.48 4.95
C PHE A 75 2.58 0.42 3.53
N GLY A 76 1.41 -0.18 3.33
CA GLY A 76 0.73 -0.16 2.04
C GLY A 76 -0.77 0.07 2.19
N HIS A 77 -1.34 0.94 1.33
CA HIS A 77 -2.78 1.19 1.30
C HIS A 77 -3.41 0.62 0.04
N SER A 78 -4.50 -0.13 0.17
CA SER A 78 -5.24 -0.72 -0.95
C SER A 78 -4.33 -1.56 -1.86
N LEU A 79 -4.21 -1.27 -3.16
CA LEU A 79 -3.24 -1.89 -4.06
C LEU A 79 -1.82 -1.88 -3.48
N GLY A 80 -1.42 -0.77 -2.84
CA GLY A 80 -0.13 -0.65 -2.15
C GLY A 80 0.06 -1.68 -1.04
N GLY A 81 -1.02 -2.16 -0.42
CA GLY A 81 -0.99 -3.26 0.55
C GLY A 81 -0.61 -4.59 -0.08
N ILE A 82 -1.19 -4.94 -1.23
CA ILE A 82 -0.81 -6.13 -1.99
C ILE A 82 0.63 -6.01 -2.49
N MET A 83 1.01 -4.85 -3.03
CA MET A 83 2.40 -4.60 -3.45
C MET A 83 3.38 -4.71 -2.28
N ALA A 84 3.02 -4.23 -1.08
CA ALA A 84 3.84 -4.34 0.12
C ALA A 84 4.01 -5.79 0.56
N PHE A 85 2.94 -6.59 0.53
CA PHE A 85 3.01 -8.01 0.84
C PHE A 85 3.92 -8.76 -0.14
N GLU A 86 3.78 -8.54 -1.43
CA GLU A 86 4.63 -9.16 -2.44
C GLU A 86 6.08 -8.67 -2.34
N LEU A 87 6.28 -7.38 -2.08
CA LEU A 87 7.61 -6.77 -1.96
C LEU A 87 8.37 -7.33 -0.75
N VAL A 88 7.74 -7.53 0.40
CA VAL A 88 8.43 -8.11 1.56
C VAL A 88 8.93 -9.51 1.26
N HIS A 89 8.12 -10.35 0.59
CA HIS A 89 8.57 -11.68 0.18
C HIS A 89 9.71 -11.61 -0.85
N TYR A 90 9.62 -10.69 -1.80
CA TYR A 90 10.68 -10.46 -2.77
C TYR A 90 12.00 -10.02 -2.10
N ILE A 91 11.93 -9.13 -1.11
CA ILE A 91 13.06 -8.67 -0.29
C ILE A 91 13.71 -9.86 0.44
N LEU A 92 12.90 -10.71 1.09
CA LEU A 92 13.37 -11.89 1.82
C LEU A 92 14.01 -12.93 0.90
N ASP A 93 13.48 -13.12 -0.30
CA ASP A 93 14.02 -14.05 -1.31
C ASP A 93 15.37 -13.56 -1.86
N HIS A 94 15.66 -12.26 -1.77
CA HIS A 94 16.95 -11.66 -2.12
C HIS A 94 17.93 -11.58 -0.92
N GLY A 95 17.61 -12.26 0.20
CA GLY A 95 18.52 -12.41 1.33
C GLY A 95 18.58 -11.22 2.29
N HIS A 96 17.61 -10.31 2.25
CA HIS A 96 17.51 -9.25 3.23
C HIS A 96 16.69 -9.67 4.45
N ASP A 97 16.79 -8.88 5.52
CA ASP A 97 16.13 -9.15 6.79
C ASP A 97 14.60 -8.96 6.74
N MET A 98 13.92 -9.58 7.70
CA MET A 98 12.48 -9.38 7.94
C MET A 98 12.23 -7.95 8.41
N PRO A 99 11.17 -7.26 7.91
CA PRO A 99 10.78 -5.98 8.49
C PRO A 99 10.40 -6.12 9.98
N CYS A 100 10.60 -5.08 10.76
CA CYS A 100 10.20 -5.06 12.17
C CYS A 100 8.66 -5.03 12.34
N ALA A 101 7.93 -4.44 11.38
CA ALA A 101 6.47 -4.43 11.32
C ALA A 101 5.95 -4.25 9.90
N LEU A 102 4.72 -4.72 9.66
CA LEU A 102 3.96 -4.50 8.44
C LEU A 102 2.64 -3.82 8.75
N PHE A 103 2.27 -2.85 7.93
CA PHE A 103 1.05 -2.08 8.05
C PHE A 103 0.25 -2.19 6.76
N PHE A 104 -0.91 -2.84 6.82
CA PHE A 104 -1.83 -2.96 5.69
C PHE A 104 -3.09 -2.15 5.97
N SER A 105 -3.41 -1.23 5.09
CA SER A 105 -4.48 -0.25 5.24
C SER A 105 -5.48 -0.37 4.09
N GLY A 106 -6.77 -0.52 4.40
CA GLY A 106 -7.81 -0.69 3.38
C GLY A 106 -7.47 -1.78 2.37
N CYS A 107 -6.96 -2.93 2.84
CA CYS A 107 -6.41 -3.96 1.98
C CYS A 107 -6.95 -5.34 2.35
N ARG A 108 -7.53 -6.04 1.37
CA ARG A 108 -7.90 -7.45 1.51
C ARG A 108 -6.66 -8.32 1.69
N PRO A 109 -6.79 -9.47 2.38
CA PRO A 109 -5.72 -10.47 2.38
C PRO A 109 -5.37 -10.91 0.96
N PRO A 110 -4.10 -11.20 0.66
CA PRO A 110 -3.66 -11.45 -0.71
C PRO A 110 -4.35 -12.62 -1.39
N ASP A 111 -4.76 -13.64 -0.66
CA ASP A 111 -5.51 -14.79 -1.20
C ASP A 111 -7.03 -14.55 -1.36
N ARG A 112 -7.49 -13.37 -0.99
CA ARG A 112 -8.87 -12.89 -1.20
C ARG A 112 -8.94 -11.65 -2.10
N ALA A 113 -7.81 -11.24 -2.65
CA ALA A 113 -7.73 -10.19 -3.64
C ALA A 113 -8.29 -10.68 -4.99
N SER A 114 -9.60 -10.81 -5.08
CA SER A 114 -10.30 -11.15 -6.33
C SER A 114 -11.40 -10.11 -6.60
N HIS A 115 -11.69 -9.87 -7.85
CA HIS A 115 -12.73 -8.96 -8.28
C HIS A 115 -13.82 -9.70 -9.06
N GLU A 116 -15.06 -9.46 -8.66
CA GLU A 116 -16.23 -9.91 -9.44
C GLU A 116 -16.43 -9.07 -10.69
N VAL A 117 -15.98 -7.82 -10.66
CA VAL A 117 -16.13 -6.86 -11.77
C VAL A 117 -14.74 -6.44 -12.26
N ILE A 118 -14.51 -6.65 -13.55
CA ILE A 118 -13.26 -6.28 -14.23
C ILE A 118 -13.42 -4.90 -14.87
N LEU A 119 -12.89 -3.87 -14.24
CA LEU A 119 -13.02 -2.48 -14.65
C LEU A 119 -11.95 -2.09 -15.69
N HIS A 120 -10.71 -2.60 -15.57
CA HIS A 120 -9.61 -2.16 -16.46
C HIS A 120 -9.84 -2.44 -17.94
N THR A 121 -10.80 -3.30 -18.30
CA THR A 121 -11.15 -3.60 -19.68
C THR A 121 -12.17 -2.64 -20.28
N LEU A 122 -12.83 -1.82 -19.47
CA LEU A 122 -13.81 -0.84 -19.93
C LEU A 122 -13.16 0.24 -20.82
N PRO A 123 -13.91 0.85 -21.77
CA PRO A 123 -13.47 2.09 -22.42
C PRO A 123 -13.13 3.16 -21.38
N ASP A 124 -12.15 4.03 -21.68
CA ASP A 124 -11.59 4.98 -20.71
C ASP A 124 -12.64 5.86 -20.01
N GLN A 125 -13.63 6.35 -20.74
CA GLN A 125 -14.70 7.16 -20.18
C GLN A 125 -15.53 6.34 -19.18
N ALA A 126 -16.00 5.16 -19.56
CA ALA A 126 -16.80 4.29 -18.69
C ALA A 126 -15.99 3.82 -17.46
N PHE A 127 -14.71 3.51 -17.65
CA PHE A 127 -13.80 3.20 -16.55
C PHE A 127 -13.74 4.33 -15.54
N MET A 128 -13.49 5.56 -16.00
CA MET A 128 -13.36 6.70 -15.09
C MET A 128 -14.67 7.07 -14.42
N GLU A 129 -15.82 6.87 -15.07
CA GLU A 129 -17.14 7.03 -14.43
C GLU A 129 -17.32 6.07 -13.25
N GLU A 130 -16.88 4.81 -13.38
CA GLU A 130 -16.88 3.85 -12.26
C GLU A 130 -15.90 4.24 -11.16
N ILE A 131 -14.68 4.68 -11.50
CA ILE A 131 -13.68 5.12 -10.51
C ILE A 131 -14.16 6.31 -9.69
N VAL A 132 -14.86 7.26 -10.30
CA VAL A 132 -15.44 8.40 -9.58
C VAL A 132 -16.50 7.95 -8.56
N LYS A 133 -17.30 6.93 -8.89
CA LYS A 133 -18.29 6.37 -7.96
C LYS A 133 -17.65 5.69 -6.74
N LEU A 134 -16.48 5.08 -6.92
CA LEU A 134 -15.73 4.47 -5.83
C LEU A 134 -15.07 5.50 -4.89
N GLY A 135 -14.98 6.75 -5.29
CA GLY A 135 -14.32 7.82 -4.53
C GLY A 135 -12.80 7.89 -4.78
N GLY A 136 -12.12 8.76 -4.03
CA GLY A 136 -10.65 8.90 -4.08
C GLY A 136 -10.09 9.72 -5.24
N THR A 137 -10.80 9.84 -6.35
CA THR A 137 -10.40 10.74 -7.44
C THR A 137 -11.20 12.03 -7.36
N PRO A 138 -10.56 13.22 -7.19
CA PRO A 138 -11.27 14.48 -7.19
C PRO A 138 -12.04 14.68 -8.50
N VAL A 139 -13.30 15.09 -8.40
CA VAL A 139 -14.17 15.33 -9.57
C VAL A 139 -13.57 16.34 -10.55
N ASP A 140 -12.76 17.27 -10.06
CA ASP A 140 -12.09 18.29 -10.89
C ASP A 140 -11.01 17.67 -11.80
N VAL A 141 -10.33 16.61 -11.36
CA VAL A 141 -9.40 15.82 -12.21
C VAL A 141 -10.18 15.21 -13.36
N PHE A 142 -11.35 14.64 -13.08
CA PHE A 142 -12.23 14.04 -14.09
C PHE A 142 -12.74 15.05 -15.14
N ARG A 143 -12.93 16.32 -14.75
CA ARG A 143 -13.39 17.37 -15.66
C ARG A 143 -12.27 17.96 -16.53
N ASN A 144 -11.02 17.76 -16.17
CA ASN A 144 -9.87 18.28 -16.91
C ASN A 144 -9.34 17.23 -17.88
N LYS A 145 -9.53 17.44 -19.20
CA LYS A 145 -9.11 16.52 -20.26
C LYS A 145 -7.61 16.23 -20.26
N GLU A 146 -6.76 17.22 -19.96
CA GLU A 146 -5.31 17.05 -19.93
C GLU A 146 -4.90 16.14 -18.75
N LEU A 147 -5.48 16.37 -17.56
CA LEU A 147 -5.26 15.50 -16.41
C LEU A 147 -5.77 14.08 -16.67
N MET A 148 -6.93 13.94 -17.30
CA MET A 148 -7.48 12.64 -17.68
C MET A 148 -6.53 11.86 -18.59
N THR A 149 -5.92 12.52 -19.59
CA THR A 149 -4.96 11.88 -20.48
C THR A 149 -3.75 11.30 -19.73
N ILE A 150 -3.35 11.93 -18.63
CA ILE A 150 -2.22 11.48 -17.82
C ILE A 150 -2.65 10.42 -16.80
N PHE A 151 -3.74 10.66 -16.08
CA PHE A 151 -4.11 9.81 -14.95
C PHE A 151 -4.87 8.55 -15.32
N THR A 152 -5.71 8.59 -16.38
CA THR A 152 -6.49 7.41 -16.79
C THR A 152 -5.62 6.18 -17.09
N PRO A 153 -4.52 6.28 -17.88
CA PRO A 153 -3.66 5.13 -18.13
C PRO A 153 -3.02 4.58 -16.84
N ILE A 154 -2.67 5.46 -15.88
CA ILE A 154 -2.06 5.07 -14.61
C ILE A 154 -3.06 4.30 -13.76
N ILE A 155 -4.24 4.89 -13.52
CA ILE A 155 -5.28 4.27 -12.68
C ILE A 155 -5.73 2.95 -13.30
N LYS A 156 -5.96 2.93 -14.60
CA LYS A 156 -6.40 1.74 -15.34
C LYS A 156 -5.39 0.61 -15.30
N ASN A 157 -4.09 0.95 -15.37
CA ASN A 157 -3.02 -0.02 -15.20
C ASN A 157 -2.97 -0.56 -13.77
N ASP A 158 -3.16 0.27 -12.76
CA ASP A 158 -3.18 -0.15 -11.37
C ASP A 158 -4.36 -1.10 -11.09
N TYR A 159 -5.54 -0.78 -11.63
CA TYR A 159 -6.69 -1.69 -11.59
C TYR A 159 -6.38 -3.02 -12.28
N ARG A 160 -5.71 -2.99 -13.43
CA ARG A 160 -5.28 -4.23 -14.10
C ARG A 160 -4.33 -5.04 -13.21
N LEU A 161 -3.33 -4.41 -12.58
CA LEU A 161 -2.41 -5.10 -11.67
C LEU A 161 -3.16 -5.79 -10.53
N TYR A 162 -4.15 -5.11 -9.95
CA TYR A 162 -4.93 -5.64 -8.85
C TYR A 162 -5.92 -6.72 -9.30
N GLU A 163 -6.69 -6.48 -10.36
CA GLU A 163 -7.71 -7.39 -10.89
C GLU A 163 -7.13 -8.67 -11.49
N GLN A 164 -5.90 -8.62 -12.03
CA GLN A 164 -5.19 -9.78 -12.57
C GLN A 164 -4.27 -10.44 -11.54
N TYR A 165 -4.20 -9.90 -10.32
CA TYR A 165 -3.39 -10.49 -9.28
C TYR A 165 -3.92 -11.86 -8.88
N VAL A 166 -3.03 -12.85 -8.91
CA VAL A 166 -3.29 -14.21 -8.43
C VAL A 166 -2.29 -14.53 -7.35
N PHE A 167 -2.80 -14.73 -6.13
CA PHE A 167 -1.96 -15.09 -4.99
C PHE A 167 -1.20 -16.40 -5.27
N GLN A 168 0.09 -16.36 -5.04
CA GLN A 168 0.95 -17.54 -5.03
C GLN A 168 1.40 -17.82 -3.60
N ALA A 169 1.23 -19.06 -3.15
CA ALA A 169 1.65 -19.48 -1.83
C ALA A 169 3.15 -19.18 -1.61
N LYS A 170 3.47 -18.59 -0.47
CA LYS A 170 4.83 -18.16 -0.14
C LYS A 170 5.57 -19.29 0.59
N ALA A 171 6.84 -19.47 0.26
CA ALA A 171 7.69 -20.47 0.90
C ALA A 171 7.99 -20.14 2.39
N ARG A 172 7.90 -18.86 2.76
CA ARG A 172 8.18 -18.37 4.11
C ARG A 172 6.95 -17.71 4.71
N THR A 173 6.66 -18.01 5.96
CA THR A 173 5.69 -17.27 6.76
C THR A 173 6.38 -16.05 7.38
N LEU A 174 5.70 -14.92 7.42
CA LEU A 174 6.23 -13.70 8.05
C LEU A 174 6.35 -13.92 9.57
N THR A 175 7.39 -13.36 10.17
CA THR A 175 7.65 -13.47 11.63
C THR A 175 7.61 -12.12 12.33
N CYS A 176 7.10 -11.09 11.65
CA CYS A 176 6.87 -9.75 12.20
C CYS A 176 5.38 -9.51 12.48
N PRO A 177 5.03 -8.59 13.38
CA PRO A 177 3.65 -8.19 13.61
C PRO A 177 3.05 -7.52 12.37
N ILE A 178 1.73 -7.76 12.18
CA ILE A 178 0.92 -7.10 11.16
C ILE A 178 -0.11 -6.21 11.86
N VAL A 179 -0.16 -4.94 11.45
CA VAL A 179 -1.19 -3.99 11.88
C VAL A 179 -2.09 -3.67 10.70
N LEU A 180 -3.37 -3.86 10.88
CA LEU A 180 -4.40 -3.62 9.88
C LEU A 180 -5.14 -2.33 10.21
N PHE A 181 -5.30 -1.47 9.23
CA PHE A 181 -6.11 -0.25 9.32
C PHE A 181 -7.33 -0.38 8.42
N HIS A 182 -8.50 -0.08 8.96
CA HIS A 182 -9.76 -0.24 8.25
C HIS A 182 -10.75 0.87 8.62
N GLY A 183 -11.42 1.43 7.63
CA GLY A 183 -12.57 2.32 7.83
C GLY A 183 -13.86 1.48 7.90
N ASP A 184 -14.70 1.68 8.90
CA ASP A 184 -15.93 0.88 9.06
C ASP A 184 -17.02 1.22 8.02
N ALA A 185 -16.85 2.33 7.27
CA ALA A 185 -17.66 2.67 6.10
C ALA A 185 -16.95 2.37 4.76
N ASP A 186 -15.87 1.58 4.79
CA ASP A 186 -15.18 1.11 3.58
C ASP A 186 -16.03 0.04 2.87
N ASN A 187 -16.51 0.36 1.67
CA ASN A 187 -17.32 -0.55 0.85
C ASN A 187 -16.48 -1.43 -0.10
N LEU A 188 -15.16 -1.24 -0.13
CA LEU A 188 -14.25 -2.01 -1.00
C LEU A 188 -13.60 -3.18 -0.27
N VAL A 189 -13.46 -3.09 1.04
CA VAL A 189 -12.88 -4.12 1.91
C VAL A 189 -13.85 -4.40 3.04
N MET A 190 -14.25 -5.67 3.22
CA MET A 190 -15.14 -6.04 4.30
C MET A 190 -14.37 -6.36 5.58
N GLN A 191 -14.87 -5.91 6.72
CA GLN A 191 -14.20 -6.06 8.00
C GLN A 191 -13.97 -7.54 8.39
N ASP A 192 -14.86 -8.43 8.05
CA ASP A 192 -14.77 -9.88 8.33
C ASP A 192 -13.65 -10.56 7.52
N GLU A 193 -13.26 -9.99 6.38
CA GLU A 193 -12.15 -10.50 5.59
C GLU A 193 -10.79 -10.29 6.28
N LEU A 194 -10.69 -9.28 7.18
CA LEU A 194 -9.42 -8.90 7.80
C LEU A 194 -8.83 -10.00 8.70
N LEU A 195 -9.66 -10.84 9.31
CA LEU A 195 -9.19 -11.97 10.12
C LEU A 195 -8.31 -12.95 9.34
N ALA A 196 -8.50 -13.05 8.02
CA ALA A 196 -7.69 -13.93 7.21
C ALA A 196 -6.23 -13.48 7.04
N TRP A 197 -5.86 -12.27 7.47
CA TRP A 197 -4.47 -11.86 7.55
C TRP A 197 -3.65 -12.63 8.60
N GLU A 198 -4.30 -13.20 9.62
CA GLU A 198 -3.63 -13.94 10.71
C GLU A 198 -2.78 -15.12 10.21
N LYS A 199 -3.17 -15.75 9.11
CA LYS A 199 -2.42 -16.88 8.54
C LYS A 199 -1.10 -16.50 7.85
N PHE A 200 -0.87 -15.21 7.58
CA PHE A 200 0.32 -14.71 6.89
C PHE A 200 1.48 -14.36 7.83
N THR A 201 1.25 -14.38 9.14
CA THR A 201 2.31 -14.14 10.14
C THR A 201 2.22 -15.14 11.29
N THR A 202 3.38 -15.44 11.90
CA THR A 202 3.44 -16.19 13.18
C THR A 202 3.26 -15.29 14.39
N ARG A 203 3.20 -13.96 14.19
CA ARG A 203 2.99 -12.98 15.25
C ARG A 203 1.53 -12.54 15.30
N LYS A 204 1.17 -11.79 16.36
CA LYS A 204 -0.18 -11.24 16.49
C LYS A 204 -0.47 -10.23 15.38
N THR A 205 -1.69 -10.29 14.84
CA THR A 205 -2.29 -9.21 14.08
C THR A 205 -3.05 -8.28 15.02
N ARG A 206 -3.07 -6.98 14.68
CA ARG A 206 -3.87 -5.97 15.37
C ARG A 206 -4.66 -5.20 14.34
N THR A 207 -5.97 -5.11 14.52
CA THR A 207 -6.83 -4.30 13.64
C THR A 207 -7.20 -2.99 14.34
N ILE A 208 -7.05 -1.88 13.63
CA ILE A 208 -7.45 -0.53 14.04
C ILE A 208 -8.61 -0.11 13.14
N ILE A 209 -9.76 0.18 13.76
CA ILE A 209 -10.97 0.60 13.04
C ILE A 209 -11.11 2.12 13.15
N PHE A 210 -11.35 2.77 12.02
CA PHE A 210 -11.65 4.21 11.93
C PHE A 210 -13.16 4.40 11.77
N PRO A 211 -13.86 4.94 12.79
CA PRO A 211 -15.32 5.09 12.73
C PRO A 211 -15.78 6.05 11.62
N ALA A 212 -16.84 5.69 10.92
CA ALA A 212 -17.46 6.43 9.82
C ALA A 212 -16.49 6.81 8.69
N ALA A 213 -15.38 6.08 8.55
CA ALA A 213 -14.33 6.37 7.58
C ALA A 213 -14.47 5.48 6.34
N ASP A 214 -14.46 6.11 5.17
CA ASP A 214 -14.47 5.44 3.86
C ASP A 214 -13.09 4.84 3.51
N HIS A 215 -12.99 4.21 2.34
CA HIS A 215 -11.74 3.59 1.86
C HIS A 215 -10.54 4.54 1.87
N PHE A 216 -10.73 5.83 1.63
CA PHE A 216 -9.65 6.84 1.55
C PHE A 216 -9.34 7.54 2.89
N PHE A 217 -9.66 6.87 4.00
CA PHE A 217 -9.39 7.40 5.34
C PHE A 217 -7.90 7.71 5.58
N VAL A 218 -7.01 7.03 4.91
CA VAL A 218 -5.56 7.24 5.01
C VAL A 218 -5.15 8.68 4.70
N ASP A 219 -5.90 9.36 3.84
CA ASP A 219 -5.68 10.78 3.51
C ASP A 219 -6.35 11.73 4.51
N LYS A 220 -7.54 11.38 4.97
CA LYS A 220 -8.37 12.22 5.85
C LYS A 220 -7.94 12.12 7.32
N HIS A 221 -7.53 10.93 7.74
CA HIS A 221 -7.15 10.60 9.12
C HIS A 221 -5.65 10.27 9.25
N PHE A 222 -4.81 10.85 8.38
CA PHE A 222 -3.39 10.49 8.30
C PHE A 222 -2.65 10.69 9.64
N GLU A 223 -2.98 11.71 10.42
CA GLU A 223 -2.35 11.95 11.73
C GLU A 223 -2.61 10.80 12.70
N GLN A 224 -3.83 10.28 12.72
CA GLN A 224 -4.19 9.13 13.56
C GLN A 224 -3.50 7.84 13.06
N VAL A 225 -3.47 7.62 11.73
CA VAL A 225 -2.76 6.48 11.13
C VAL A 225 -1.29 6.51 11.51
N VAL A 226 -0.63 7.67 11.35
CA VAL A 226 0.78 7.85 11.73
C VAL A 226 0.99 7.68 13.23
N GLY A 227 0.06 8.17 14.06
CA GLY A 227 0.11 7.97 15.51
C GLY A 227 0.16 6.48 15.89
N TYR A 228 -0.64 5.63 15.25
CA TYR A 228 -0.59 4.18 15.46
C TYR A 228 0.68 3.52 14.90
N VAL A 229 1.22 4.03 13.80
CA VAL A 229 2.51 3.58 13.27
C VAL A 229 3.62 3.89 14.27
N ASN A 230 3.70 5.13 14.79
CA ASN A 230 4.66 5.54 15.81
C ASN A 230 4.56 4.63 17.05
N GLN A 231 3.35 4.50 17.61
CA GLN A 231 3.09 3.67 18.78
C GLN A 231 3.52 2.20 18.59
N THR A 232 3.26 1.64 17.41
CA THR A 232 3.64 0.26 17.12
C THR A 232 5.16 0.12 17.08
N ILE A 233 5.85 1.00 16.36
CA ILE A 233 7.32 0.97 16.22
C ILE A 233 7.99 1.17 17.58
N GLU A 234 7.55 2.14 18.38
CA GLU A 234 8.07 2.40 19.73
C GLU A 234 7.90 1.19 20.66
N SER A 235 6.77 0.48 20.55
CA SER A 235 6.53 -0.72 21.36
C SER A 235 7.47 -1.89 21.04
N LEU A 236 8.02 -1.95 19.82
CA LEU A 236 8.97 -2.98 19.42
C LEU A 236 10.38 -2.73 19.98
N GLU A 237 10.78 -1.47 20.12
CA GLU A 237 12.08 -1.10 20.69
C GLU A 237 12.19 -1.43 22.19
N ILE A 238 11.05 -1.53 22.92
CA ILE A 238 11.03 -1.83 24.36
C ILE A 238 11.26 -3.33 24.64
N VAL A 239 11.02 -4.19 23.66
CA VAL A 239 11.02 -5.67 23.82
C VAL A 239 12.32 -6.30 23.29
N GLY A 240 13.17 -5.56 22.60
CA GLY A 240 14.48 -5.99 22.09
C GLY A 240 15.61 -5.58 23.01
#